data_910aa3a4b127922a6122dfdd26ba932f
#
_entry.id   910aa3a4b127922a6122dfdd26ba932f
#
_cell.length_a   1.000
_cell.length_b   1.000
_cell.length_c   1.000
_cell.angle_alpha   90.00
_cell.angle_beta   90.00
_cell.angle_gamma   90.00
#
_symmetry.space_group_name_H-M   'P 1'
#
loop_
_entity.id
_entity.type
_entity.pdbx_description
1 polymer ?
#
loop_
_entity_poly.entity_id
_entity_poly.type
_entity_poly.pdbx_seq_one_letter_code
_entity_poly.pdbx_strand_id
1 'polypeptide(L)'
;MSRLLAIALLACLGATAHGADLLAIYQEAVQRDAAYAAARAAREAGQEALPQGLAGLLPTARLTGSTQINDRELQLRNGGAATDQRYNSNVWGVTITQPLFRMQNWYGYEQGKLQVAVAEAQFVQATQDLIVRASQAYFDVLLAEFNVEVVQTQKRAIAEQLEQAKRNFEVGVATIVDTNEAQARYDLTVSQEITAINDLEVKKAALAQVIGRNPPPLAKLGTQFQPTPPSPNASDKWVEDAQIGALPVQIAQANYDIAGRQVSFNRAGHLPTIDAIASYTDQASGAGITGGFGSNSKTSVLGLQLAVPLYQGGLVNSQVRQALANQEKARQDLENARRTAALNTRQSFLGVANGVASIRALEAAVRSSQSQLDSTRLAREVGIRTEVDVLNAQTQLSTARRDLAQAVYTYLLSTLKLKSAIGALGEDDIVAVNRWLDTNRPAK
;
A
#
# COMPACT_ATOMS: atom_id res chain seq x y z
N MET A 1 -54.65 -16.16 13.52
CA MET A 1 -53.27 -15.63 13.42
C MET A 1 -52.29 -16.80 13.44
N SER A 2 -52.27 -17.70 12.46
CA SER A 2 -51.35 -18.86 12.43
C SER A 2 -51.11 -19.43 11.02
N ARG A 3 -51.02 -18.55 9.98
CA ARG A 3 -50.70 -18.95 8.58
C ARG A 3 -49.71 -18.05 7.85
N LEU A 4 -49.03 -17.15 8.55
CA LEU A 4 -48.03 -16.21 7.94
C LEU A 4 -46.56 -16.45 8.38
N LEU A 5 -46.27 -17.53 9.11
CA LEU A 5 -44.93 -17.86 9.60
C LEU A 5 -44.21 -18.99 8.84
N ALA A 6 -44.82 -19.52 7.77
CA ALA A 6 -44.29 -20.67 7.03
C ALA A 6 -43.64 -20.32 5.65
N ILE A 7 -43.56 -19.06 5.25
CA ILE A 7 -42.98 -18.64 3.91
C ILE A 7 -41.57 -18.01 4.03
N ALA A 8 -41.09 -17.70 5.24
CA ALA A 8 -39.79 -17.09 5.43
C ALA A 8 -38.59 -18.06 5.55
N LEU A 9 -38.80 -19.37 5.46
CA LEU A 9 -37.75 -20.39 5.70
C LEU A 9 -37.29 -21.15 4.43
N LEU A 10 -37.72 -20.75 3.26
CA LEU A 10 -37.34 -21.45 1.98
C LEU A 10 -36.50 -20.64 1.01
N ALA A 11 -35.99 -19.51 1.42
CA ALA A 11 -35.11 -18.64 0.56
C ALA A 11 -33.60 -18.81 0.80
N CYS A 12 -33.15 -19.81 1.59
CA CYS A 12 -31.73 -20.06 1.89
C CYS A 12 -31.15 -21.36 1.29
N LEU A 13 -31.76 -21.92 0.24
CA LEU A 13 -31.26 -23.15 -0.38
C LEU A 13 -31.04 -22.92 -1.86
N GLY A 14 -29.86 -22.37 -2.20
CA GLY A 14 -29.43 -22.22 -3.57
C GLY A 14 -28.14 -21.38 -3.75
N ALA A 15 -27.30 -21.29 -2.73
CA ALA A 15 -25.92 -20.82 -2.96
C ALA A 15 -25.19 -21.94 -3.71
N THR A 16 -25.28 -21.96 -5.05
CA THR A 16 -24.32 -22.67 -5.87
C THR A 16 -22.93 -22.21 -5.41
N ALA A 17 -22.09 -23.14 -4.97
CA ALA A 17 -20.73 -22.85 -4.56
C ALA A 17 -19.93 -22.41 -5.80
N HIS A 18 -20.14 -21.17 -6.23
CA HIS A 18 -19.32 -20.52 -7.22
C HIS A 18 -17.99 -20.19 -6.52
N GLY A 19 -16.88 -20.53 -7.17
CA GLY A 19 -15.57 -20.11 -6.67
C GLY A 19 -15.51 -18.58 -6.60
N ALA A 20 -14.95 -18.04 -5.52
CA ALA A 20 -14.73 -16.61 -5.41
C ALA A 20 -13.74 -16.16 -6.49
N ASP A 21 -14.14 -15.20 -7.28
CA ASP A 21 -13.30 -14.61 -8.31
C ASP A 21 -12.39 -13.51 -7.75
N LEU A 22 -11.45 -13.06 -8.56
CA LEU A 22 -10.47 -12.05 -8.14
C LEU A 22 -11.15 -10.72 -7.77
N LEU A 23 -12.23 -10.35 -8.46
CA LEU A 23 -12.97 -9.12 -8.17
C LEU A 23 -13.65 -9.18 -6.80
N ALA A 24 -14.28 -10.31 -6.46
CA ALA A 24 -14.89 -10.51 -5.15
C ALA A 24 -13.85 -10.45 -4.02
N ILE A 25 -12.68 -11.08 -4.21
CA ILE A 25 -11.56 -11.02 -3.26
C ILE A 25 -11.05 -9.60 -3.09
N TYR A 26 -10.90 -8.84 -4.17
CA TYR A 26 -10.50 -7.43 -4.11
C TYR A 26 -11.52 -6.57 -3.36
N GLN A 27 -12.81 -6.72 -3.67
CA GLN A 27 -13.87 -5.97 -2.97
C GLN A 27 -13.91 -6.27 -1.47
N GLU A 28 -13.67 -7.51 -1.08
CA GLU A 28 -13.54 -7.89 0.33
C GLU A 28 -12.28 -7.27 0.97
N ALA A 29 -11.14 -7.28 0.26
CA ALA A 29 -9.90 -6.65 0.71
C ALA A 29 -10.07 -5.14 0.92
N VAL A 30 -10.76 -4.42 0.04
CA VAL A 30 -11.07 -2.97 0.19
C VAL A 30 -11.79 -2.68 1.51
N GLN A 31 -12.62 -3.62 1.99
CA GLN A 31 -13.39 -3.43 3.22
C GLN A 31 -12.61 -3.83 4.48
N ARG A 32 -11.67 -4.79 4.38
CA ARG A 32 -11.09 -5.46 5.55
C ARG A 32 -9.57 -5.38 5.66
N ASP A 33 -8.86 -5.01 4.60
CA ASP A 33 -7.39 -4.89 4.65
C ASP A 33 -6.99 -3.73 5.57
N ALA A 34 -6.22 -4.05 6.62
CA ALA A 34 -5.81 -3.08 7.62
C ALA A 34 -4.83 -2.03 7.06
N ALA A 35 -3.98 -2.41 6.09
CA ALA A 35 -3.03 -1.48 5.46
C ALA A 35 -3.77 -0.46 4.58
N TYR A 36 -4.81 -0.89 3.87
CA TYR A 36 -5.66 -0.01 3.10
C TYR A 36 -6.51 0.91 3.99
N ALA A 37 -7.05 0.38 5.09
CA ALA A 37 -7.77 1.20 6.07
C ALA A 37 -6.86 2.26 6.71
N ALA A 38 -5.60 1.92 7.02
CA ALA A 38 -4.60 2.87 7.49
C ALA A 38 -4.28 3.94 6.44
N ALA A 39 -4.17 3.58 5.16
CA ALA A 39 -3.95 4.54 4.09
C ALA A 39 -5.15 5.51 3.91
N ARG A 40 -6.38 5.03 4.10
CA ARG A 40 -7.60 5.87 4.11
C ARG A 40 -7.55 6.90 5.24
N ALA A 41 -7.23 6.45 6.45
CA ALA A 41 -7.10 7.34 7.60
C ALA A 41 -5.94 8.34 7.41
N ALA A 42 -4.81 7.91 6.80
CA ALA A 42 -3.70 8.80 6.48
C ALA A 42 -4.07 9.87 5.44
N ARG A 43 -4.90 9.51 4.44
CA ARG A 43 -5.47 10.49 3.50
C ARG A 43 -6.33 11.52 4.22
N GLU A 44 -7.26 11.08 5.08
CA GLU A 44 -8.12 11.98 5.86
C GLU A 44 -7.28 12.93 6.71
N ALA A 45 -6.27 12.41 7.41
CA ALA A 45 -5.33 13.23 8.17
C ALA A 45 -4.55 14.23 7.28
N GLY A 46 -4.12 13.79 6.08
CA GLY A 46 -3.41 14.63 5.12
C GLY A 46 -4.28 15.76 4.54
N GLN A 47 -5.59 15.55 4.40
CA GLN A 47 -6.54 16.58 3.95
C GLN A 47 -6.65 17.74 4.92
N GLU A 48 -6.40 17.51 6.22
CA GLU A 48 -6.40 18.56 7.25
C GLU A 48 -5.23 19.56 7.12
N ALA A 49 -4.23 19.27 6.30
CA ALA A 49 -3.15 20.22 6.02
C ALA A 49 -3.65 21.52 5.37
N LEU A 50 -4.71 21.46 4.58
CA LEU A 50 -5.31 22.64 3.94
C LEU A 50 -6.05 23.54 4.95
N PRO A 51 -6.98 23.03 5.79
CA PRO A 51 -7.59 23.84 6.86
C PRO A 51 -6.56 24.40 7.84
N GLN A 52 -5.54 23.63 8.21
CA GLN A 52 -4.45 24.10 9.08
C GLN A 52 -3.65 25.24 8.46
N GLY A 53 -3.32 25.12 7.15
CA GLY A 53 -2.67 26.21 6.42
C GLY A 53 -3.56 27.46 6.32
N LEU A 54 -4.86 27.28 6.07
CA LEU A 54 -5.85 28.36 6.01
C LEU A 54 -6.02 29.05 7.37
N ALA A 55 -5.99 28.30 8.46
CA ALA A 55 -6.12 28.84 9.81
C ALA A 55 -5.08 29.93 10.13
N GLY A 56 -3.87 29.84 9.52
CA GLY A 56 -2.87 30.89 9.63
C GLY A 56 -3.25 32.23 8.98
N LEU A 57 -4.26 32.25 8.10
CA LEU A 57 -4.78 33.48 7.45
C LEU A 57 -6.05 34.02 8.11
N LEU A 58 -6.67 33.25 8.99
CA LEU A 58 -7.93 33.59 9.64
C LEU A 58 -7.68 34.27 11.00
N PRO A 59 -8.70 34.97 11.54
CA PRO A 59 -8.60 35.59 12.88
C PRO A 59 -8.51 34.51 13.96
N THR A 60 -7.65 34.75 14.94
CA THR A 60 -7.54 33.92 16.15
C THR A 60 -8.09 34.67 17.35
N ALA A 61 -8.90 34.02 18.18
CA ALA A 61 -9.42 34.56 19.44
C ALA A 61 -8.80 33.77 20.59
N ARG A 62 -8.26 34.52 21.60
CA ARG A 62 -7.64 33.92 22.78
C ARG A 62 -8.24 34.56 24.04
N LEU A 63 -8.67 33.72 24.96
CA LEU A 63 -9.02 34.12 26.33
C LEU A 63 -7.81 33.83 27.23
N THR A 64 -7.41 34.82 28.02
CA THR A 64 -6.35 34.68 29.03
C THR A 64 -6.88 35.11 30.38
N GLY A 65 -6.46 34.44 31.45
CA GLY A 65 -6.76 34.79 32.82
C GLY A 65 -5.55 34.50 33.70
N SER A 66 -5.24 35.40 34.62
CA SER A 66 -4.20 35.22 35.62
C SER A 66 -4.59 35.80 36.97
N THR A 67 -4.17 35.17 38.04
CA THR A 67 -4.21 35.67 39.39
C THR A 67 -2.80 35.63 39.95
N GLN A 68 -2.36 36.73 40.59
CA GLN A 68 -1.02 36.88 41.09
C GLN A 68 -1.08 37.49 42.51
N ILE A 69 -0.30 36.92 43.42
CA ILE A 69 -0.02 37.50 44.71
C ILE A 69 1.30 38.26 44.56
N ASN A 70 1.24 39.56 44.72
CA ASN A 70 2.37 40.47 44.60
C ASN A 70 2.86 40.81 45.99
N ASP A 71 4.16 40.70 46.20
CA ASP A 71 4.87 41.20 47.37
C ASP A 71 5.85 42.25 46.86
N ARG A 72 5.65 43.51 47.25
CA ARG A 72 6.32 44.65 46.66
C ARG A 72 6.80 45.60 47.74
N GLU A 73 8.07 45.85 47.84
CA GLU A 73 8.71 46.92 48.57
C GLU A 73 8.89 48.12 47.63
N LEU A 74 8.29 49.26 47.97
CA LEU A 74 8.42 50.53 47.25
C LEU A 74 9.15 51.56 48.08
N GLN A 75 10.34 51.95 47.64
CA GLN A 75 11.12 53.04 48.22
C GLN A 75 11.21 54.19 47.21
N LEU A 76 10.71 55.37 47.57
CA LEU A 76 10.77 56.58 46.71
C LEU A 76 12.19 57.16 46.79
N ARG A 77 12.74 57.50 45.61
CA ARG A 77 14.11 58.08 45.52
C ARG A 77 14.31 59.44 46.21
N ASN A 78 13.23 60.12 46.55
CA ASN A 78 13.25 61.39 47.21
C ASN A 78 13.24 61.31 48.74
N GLY A 79 13.59 60.14 49.31
CA GLY A 79 13.77 60.00 50.77
C GLY A 79 12.51 59.64 51.56
N GLY A 80 11.44 59.20 50.93
CA GLY A 80 10.27 58.63 51.59
C GLY A 80 10.57 57.27 52.24
N ALA A 81 9.80 56.92 53.30
CA ALA A 81 9.89 55.59 53.92
C ALA A 81 9.52 54.51 52.94
N ALA A 82 10.24 53.38 53.03
CA ALA A 82 9.89 52.15 52.27
C ALA A 82 8.50 51.70 52.71
N THR A 83 7.69 51.30 51.71
CA THR A 83 6.33 50.81 51.94
C THR A 83 6.24 49.37 51.38
N ASP A 84 6.00 48.41 52.28
CA ASP A 84 5.73 47.02 51.90
C ASP A 84 4.25 46.83 51.62
N GLN A 85 3.96 46.27 50.45
CA GLN A 85 2.60 45.99 50.00
C GLN A 85 2.45 44.58 49.51
N ARG A 86 1.63 43.79 50.16
CA ARG A 86 1.19 42.49 49.69
C ARG A 86 -0.23 42.57 49.21
N TYR A 87 -0.44 42.29 47.93
CA TYR A 87 -1.77 42.41 47.30
C TYR A 87 -1.97 41.37 46.22
N ASN A 88 -3.24 41.07 45.95
CA ASN A 88 -3.64 40.19 44.83
C ASN A 88 -3.97 41.04 43.60
N SER A 89 -3.60 40.55 42.43
CA SER A 89 -4.03 41.09 41.15
C SER A 89 -4.63 39.97 40.29
N ASN A 90 -5.78 40.27 39.71
CA ASN A 90 -6.51 39.42 38.82
C ASN A 90 -6.63 40.09 37.46
N VAL A 91 -6.32 39.38 36.41
CA VAL A 91 -6.47 39.89 35.03
C VAL A 91 -7.14 38.81 34.20
N TRP A 92 -8.17 39.18 33.46
CA TRP A 92 -8.69 38.39 32.40
C TRP A 92 -8.89 39.24 31.15
N GLY A 93 -8.76 38.62 29.97
CA GLY A 93 -8.91 39.37 28.73
C GLY A 93 -9.14 38.48 27.54
N VAL A 94 -9.81 39.04 26.53
CA VAL A 94 -9.98 38.43 25.22
C VAL A 94 -9.17 39.21 24.21
N THR A 95 -8.37 38.52 23.41
CA THR A 95 -7.61 39.14 22.32
C THR A 95 -7.96 38.45 21.01
N ILE A 96 -8.36 39.23 20.01
CA ILE A 96 -8.58 38.77 18.63
C ILE A 96 -7.44 39.35 17.80
N THR A 97 -6.74 38.47 17.06
CA THR A 97 -5.66 38.85 16.15
C THR A 97 -5.98 38.37 14.76
N GLN A 98 -6.04 39.28 13.78
CA GLN A 98 -6.22 39.00 12.38
C GLN A 98 -4.92 39.35 11.62
N PRO A 99 -4.18 38.36 11.08
CA PRO A 99 -3.07 38.64 10.17
C PRO A 99 -3.60 39.33 8.90
N LEU A 100 -3.08 40.52 8.59
CA LEU A 100 -3.39 41.25 7.36
C LEU A 100 -2.30 41.05 6.32
N PHE A 101 -1.05 41.05 6.75
CA PHE A 101 0.11 40.79 5.91
C PHE A 101 1.13 39.94 6.65
N ARG A 102 1.13 38.65 6.36
CA ARG A 102 2.10 37.64 6.82
C ARG A 102 2.40 36.68 5.72
N MET A 103 3.42 36.96 4.89
CA MET A 103 3.77 36.13 3.74
C MET A 103 4.13 34.69 4.11
N GLN A 104 4.65 34.46 5.32
CA GLN A 104 4.87 33.11 5.83
C GLN A 104 3.57 32.30 5.88
N ASN A 105 2.48 32.89 6.40
CA ASN A 105 1.18 32.18 6.47
C ASN A 105 0.63 31.88 5.07
N TRP A 106 0.84 32.78 4.11
CA TRP A 106 0.47 32.54 2.73
C TRP A 106 1.24 31.35 2.13
N TYR A 107 2.56 31.31 2.29
CA TYR A 107 3.36 30.17 1.82
C TYR A 107 3.03 28.87 2.58
N GLY A 108 2.68 28.94 3.88
CA GLY A 108 2.17 27.81 4.65
C GLY A 108 0.86 27.27 4.07
N TYR A 109 -0.07 28.13 3.68
CA TYR A 109 -1.30 27.73 2.99
C TYR A 109 -1.02 27.06 1.63
N GLU A 110 -0.10 27.60 0.83
CA GLU A 110 0.32 27.00 -0.43
C GLU A 110 0.98 25.61 -0.24
N GLN A 111 1.76 25.45 0.84
CA GLN A 111 2.29 24.13 1.22
C GLN A 111 1.19 23.16 1.61
N GLY A 112 0.19 23.61 2.35
CA GLY A 112 -0.97 22.80 2.74
C GLY A 112 -1.69 22.20 1.51
N LYS A 113 -1.87 22.99 0.45
CA LYS A 113 -2.46 22.50 -0.82
C LYS A 113 -1.63 21.36 -1.43
N LEU A 114 -0.31 21.51 -1.46
CA LEU A 114 0.60 20.50 -2.02
C LEU A 114 0.66 19.25 -1.14
N GLN A 115 0.58 19.40 0.20
CA GLN A 115 0.50 18.27 1.13
C GLN A 115 -0.77 17.45 0.93
N VAL A 116 -1.91 18.09 0.67
CA VAL A 116 -3.15 17.38 0.28
C VAL A 116 -2.93 16.59 -1.01
N ALA A 117 -2.30 17.19 -2.03
CA ALA A 117 -2.01 16.49 -3.29
C ALA A 117 -1.09 15.27 -3.06
N VAL A 118 -0.10 15.38 -2.18
CA VAL A 118 0.74 14.23 -1.78
C VAL A 118 -0.08 13.13 -1.12
N ALA A 119 -0.96 13.49 -0.17
CA ALA A 119 -1.80 12.52 0.55
C ALA A 119 -2.77 11.79 -0.40
N GLU A 120 -3.36 12.51 -1.37
CA GLU A 120 -4.22 11.91 -2.40
C GLU A 120 -3.43 10.96 -3.30
N ALA A 121 -2.27 11.34 -3.78
CA ALA A 121 -1.42 10.48 -4.60
C ALA A 121 -0.95 9.22 -3.84
N GLN A 122 -0.61 9.34 -2.56
CA GLN A 122 -0.27 8.21 -1.69
C GLN A 122 -1.46 7.28 -1.48
N PHE A 123 -2.67 7.80 -1.36
CA PHE A 123 -3.88 6.97 -1.24
C PHE A 123 -4.18 6.21 -2.55
N VAL A 124 -4.03 6.85 -3.71
CA VAL A 124 -4.15 6.18 -5.01
C VAL A 124 -3.09 5.08 -5.15
N GLN A 125 -1.85 5.36 -4.72
CA GLN A 125 -0.78 4.34 -4.70
C GLN A 125 -1.15 3.15 -3.80
N ALA A 126 -1.66 3.40 -2.59
CA ALA A 126 -2.10 2.34 -1.69
C ALA A 126 -3.25 1.50 -2.29
N THR A 127 -4.13 2.12 -3.08
CA THR A 127 -5.19 1.41 -3.82
C THR A 127 -4.60 0.47 -4.88
N GLN A 128 -3.62 0.95 -5.66
CA GLN A 128 -2.93 0.12 -6.66
C GLN A 128 -2.12 -1.00 -6.02
N ASP A 129 -1.45 -0.72 -4.90
CA ASP A 129 -0.72 -1.71 -4.12
C ASP A 129 -1.65 -2.79 -3.56
N LEU A 130 -2.87 -2.44 -3.13
CA LEU A 130 -3.89 -3.40 -2.71
C LEU A 130 -4.29 -4.32 -3.86
N ILE A 131 -4.54 -3.77 -5.06
CA ILE A 131 -4.86 -4.56 -6.26
C ILE A 131 -3.76 -5.58 -6.54
N VAL A 132 -2.50 -5.14 -6.55
CA VAL A 132 -1.36 -6.02 -6.83
C VAL A 132 -1.20 -7.08 -5.74
N ARG A 133 -1.29 -6.72 -4.45
CA ARG A 133 -1.17 -7.64 -3.31
C ARG A 133 -2.30 -8.68 -3.30
N ALA A 134 -3.54 -8.26 -3.49
CA ALA A 134 -4.68 -9.17 -3.54
C ALA A 134 -4.56 -10.13 -4.71
N SER A 135 -4.19 -9.63 -5.89
CA SER A 135 -3.97 -10.46 -7.09
C SER A 135 -2.81 -11.44 -6.91
N GLN A 136 -1.70 -10.99 -6.32
CA GLN A 136 -0.54 -11.85 -6.03
C GLN A 136 -0.94 -12.99 -5.07
N ALA A 137 -1.59 -12.65 -3.95
CA ALA A 137 -2.01 -13.65 -2.97
C ALA A 137 -3.04 -14.64 -3.56
N TYR A 138 -3.97 -14.16 -4.40
CA TYR A 138 -4.94 -14.99 -5.10
C TYR A 138 -4.26 -16.00 -6.03
N PHE A 139 -3.35 -15.54 -6.90
CA PHE A 139 -2.64 -16.41 -7.84
C PHE A 139 -1.65 -17.34 -7.15
N ASP A 140 -1.03 -16.92 -6.04
CA ASP A 140 -0.15 -17.77 -5.24
C ASP A 140 -0.92 -18.95 -4.63
N VAL A 141 -2.16 -18.73 -4.15
CA VAL A 141 -3.02 -19.83 -3.66
C VAL A 141 -3.37 -20.79 -4.80
N LEU A 142 -3.79 -20.28 -5.96
CA LEU A 142 -4.13 -21.13 -7.12
C LEU A 142 -2.94 -21.96 -7.60
N LEU A 143 -1.74 -21.38 -7.61
CA LEU A 143 -0.52 -22.08 -7.98
C LEU A 143 -0.17 -23.18 -6.95
N ALA A 144 -0.33 -22.89 -5.66
CA ALA A 144 -0.07 -23.87 -4.60
C ALA A 144 -1.09 -25.01 -4.64
N GLU A 145 -2.38 -24.75 -4.87
CA GLU A 145 -3.41 -25.76 -5.08
C GLU A 145 -3.09 -26.66 -6.29
N PHE A 146 -2.70 -26.04 -7.40
CA PHE A 146 -2.27 -26.78 -8.58
C PHE A 146 -1.04 -27.67 -8.29
N ASN A 147 -0.06 -27.18 -7.53
CA ASN A 147 1.09 -27.96 -7.10
C ASN A 147 0.69 -29.18 -6.27
N VAL A 148 -0.23 -29.01 -5.31
CA VAL A 148 -0.76 -30.14 -4.51
C VAL A 148 -1.42 -31.19 -5.42
N GLU A 149 -2.26 -30.74 -6.36
CA GLU A 149 -2.94 -31.64 -7.33
C GLU A 149 -1.92 -32.44 -8.19
N VAL A 150 -0.86 -31.76 -8.66
CA VAL A 150 0.22 -32.38 -9.44
C VAL A 150 0.95 -33.44 -8.60
N VAL A 151 1.40 -33.08 -7.38
CA VAL A 151 2.14 -34.01 -6.51
C VAL A 151 1.29 -35.21 -6.08
N GLN A 152 0.00 -34.96 -5.77
CA GLN A 152 -0.94 -36.06 -5.44
C GLN A 152 -1.17 -36.99 -6.62
N THR A 153 -1.23 -36.48 -7.85
CA THR A 153 -1.36 -37.27 -9.04
C THR A 153 -0.09 -38.11 -9.30
N GLN A 154 1.08 -37.48 -9.08
CA GLN A 154 2.37 -38.18 -9.18
C GLN A 154 2.52 -39.28 -8.13
N LYS A 155 2.12 -38.98 -6.86
CA LYS A 155 2.15 -39.99 -5.77
C LYS A 155 1.29 -41.19 -6.08
N ARG A 156 0.08 -40.99 -6.63
CA ARG A 156 -0.80 -42.11 -7.03
C ARG A 156 -0.14 -42.97 -8.09
N ALA A 157 0.45 -42.38 -9.14
CA ALA A 157 1.14 -43.11 -10.20
C ALA A 157 2.34 -43.91 -9.66
N ILE A 158 3.14 -43.29 -8.75
CA ILE A 158 4.29 -43.97 -8.14
C ILE A 158 3.84 -45.08 -7.18
N ALA A 159 2.74 -44.91 -6.45
CA ALA A 159 2.17 -45.94 -5.58
C ALA A 159 1.74 -47.18 -6.40
N GLU A 160 1.05 -46.98 -7.53
CA GLU A 160 0.67 -48.09 -8.45
C GLU A 160 1.89 -48.83 -8.96
N GLN A 161 2.97 -48.11 -9.29
CA GLN A 161 4.21 -48.71 -9.77
C GLN A 161 4.95 -49.49 -8.67
N LEU A 162 4.97 -48.96 -7.42
CA LEU A 162 5.54 -49.68 -6.30
C LEU A 162 4.83 -51.02 -6.07
N GLU A 163 3.50 -51.01 -6.12
CA GLU A 163 2.72 -52.26 -5.99
C GLU A 163 2.94 -53.21 -7.16
N GLN A 164 3.16 -52.69 -8.37
CA GLN A 164 3.54 -53.51 -9.51
C GLN A 164 4.97 -54.10 -9.37
N ALA A 165 5.93 -53.29 -8.91
CA ALA A 165 7.31 -53.76 -8.68
C ALA A 165 7.35 -54.85 -7.61
N LYS A 166 6.59 -54.73 -6.52
CA LYS A 166 6.44 -55.75 -5.48
C LYS A 166 5.89 -57.07 -6.05
N ARG A 167 4.79 -57.03 -6.80
CA ARG A 167 4.18 -58.21 -7.44
C ARG A 167 5.15 -58.86 -8.44
N ASN A 168 5.86 -58.07 -9.26
CA ASN A 168 6.84 -58.59 -10.21
C ASN A 168 8.03 -59.25 -9.51
N PHE A 169 8.46 -58.74 -8.37
CA PHE A 169 9.49 -59.38 -7.54
C PHE A 169 9.01 -60.69 -6.93
N GLU A 170 7.76 -60.75 -6.41
CA GLU A 170 7.16 -61.97 -5.83
C GLU A 170 7.08 -63.13 -6.86
N VAL A 171 6.80 -62.81 -8.13
CA VAL A 171 6.74 -63.80 -9.19
C VAL A 171 8.09 -64.04 -9.92
N GLY A 172 9.17 -63.36 -9.43
CA GLY A 172 10.53 -63.57 -9.92
C GLY A 172 10.88 -62.93 -11.27
N VAL A 173 10.07 -61.98 -11.76
CA VAL A 173 10.31 -61.24 -13.03
C VAL A 173 10.96 -59.87 -12.83
N ALA A 174 11.15 -59.39 -11.59
CA ALA A 174 11.86 -58.18 -11.24
C ALA A 174 12.88 -58.42 -10.10
N THR A 175 13.81 -57.50 -9.93
CA THR A 175 14.82 -57.56 -8.88
C THR A 175 14.38 -56.83 -7.59
N ILE A 176 15.01 -57.18 -6.46
CA ILE A 176 14.80 -56.44 -5.20
C ILE A 176 15.22 -54.94 -5.33
N VAL A 177 16.18 -54.66 -6.26
CA VAL A 177 16.63 -53.29 -6.55
C VAL A 177 15.50 -52.46 -7.11
N ASP A 178 14.71 -53.03 -8.05
CA ASP A 178 13.56 -52.32 -8.66
C ASP A 178 12.52 -51.94 -7.59
N THR A 179 12.26 -52.85 -6.63
CA THR A 179 11.33 -52.61 -5.53
C THR A 179 11.83 -51.52 -4.57
N ASN A 180 13.13 -51.56 -4.23
CA ASN A 180 13.75 -50.57 -3.36
C ASN A 180 13.79 -49.19 -4.03
N GLU A 181 14.04 -49.11 -5.34
CA GLU A 181 13.99 -47.85 -6.09
C GLU A 181 12.58 -47.26 -6.13
N ALA A 182 11.55 -48.07 -6.40
CA ALA A 182 10.16 -47.65 -6.39
C ALA A 182 9.73 -47.15 -4.97
N GLN A 183 10.17 -47.85 -3.90
CA GLN A 183 9.91 -47.46 -2.52
C GLN A 183 10.58 -46.11 -2.20
N ALA A 184 11.84 -45.91 -2.54
CA ALA A 184 12.56 -44.68 -2.30
C ALA A 184 11.89 -43.47 -3.00
N ARG A 185 11.40 -43.67 -4.25
CA ARG A 185 10.65 -42.64 -4.99
C ARG A 185 9.30 -42.33 -4.36
N TYR A 186 8.61 -43.36 -3.87
CA TYR A 186 7.35 -43.16 -3.15
C TYR A 186 7.54 -42.34 -1.89
N ASP A 187 8.53 -42.70 -1.06
CA ASP A 187 8.83 -41.99 0.19
C ASP A 187 9.23 -40.51 -0.06
N LEU A 188 10.03 -40.26 -1.10
CA LEU A 188 10.37 -38.90 -1.52
C LEU A 188 9.14 -38.11 -1.97
N THR A 189 8.22 -38.73 -2.70
CA THR A 189 6.99 -38.05 -3.17
C THR A 189 6.02 -37.79 -2.04
N VAL A 190 5.97 -38.64 -1.00
CA VAL A 190 5.23 -38.37 0.26
C VAL A 190 5.79 -37.11 0.95
N SER A 191 7.11 -36.99 1.03
CA SER A 191 7.74 -35.78 1.59
C SER A 191 7.41 -34.52 0.76
N GLN A 192 7.41 -34.63 -0.57
CA GLN A 192 7.02 -33.53 -1.46
C GLN A 192 5.54 -33.13 -1.28
N GLU A 193 4.63 -34.10 -1.10
CA GLU A 193 3.22 -33.83 -0.82
C GLU A 193 3.04 -33.07 0.49
N ILE A 194 3.70 -33.49 1.56
CA ILE A 194 3.65 -32.78 2.86
C ILE A 194 4.12 -31.34 2.70
N THR A 195 5.22 -31.12 1.97
CA THR A 195 5.76 -29.79 1.69
C THR A 195 4.78 -28.94 0.88
N ALA A 196 4.15 -29.51 -0.16
CA ALA A 196 3.19 -28.80 -0.99
C ALA A 196 1.92 -28.41 -0.23
N ILE A 197 1.41 -29.30 0.63
CA ILE A 197 0.24 -29.02 1.49
C ILE A 197 0.58 -27.90 2.48
N ASN A 198 1.75 -27.95 3.09
CA ASN A 198 2.18 -26.89 4.02
C ASN A 198 2.33 -25.54 3.31
N ASP A 199 2.93 -25.51 2.10
CA ASP A 199 3.02 -24.27 1.30
C ASP A 199 1.63 -23.72 0.97
N LEU A 200 0.67 -24.58 0.60
CA LEU A 200 -0.71 -24.17 0.34
C LEU A 200 -1.35 -23.49 1.57
N GLU A 201 -1.18 -24.06 2.76
CA GLU A 201 -1.72 -23.46 3.99
C GLU A 201 -1.07 -22.11 4.28
N VAL A 202 0.24 -21.96 4.04
CA VAL A 202 0.93 -20.67 4.16
C VAL A 202 0.38 -19.64 3.16
N LYS A 203 0.14 -20.02 1.89
CA LYS A 203 -0.44 -19.13 0.88
C LYS A 203 -1.88 -18.74 1.20
N LYS A 204 -2.70 -19.68 1.71
CA LYS A 204 -4.05 -19.39 2.21
C LYS A 204 -4.02 -18.41 3.38
N ALA A 205 -3.10 -18.59 4.33
CA ALA A 205 -2.92 -17.66 5.44
C ALA A 205 -2.51 -16.25 4.98
N ALA A 206 -1.63 -16.16 3.96
CA ALA A 206 -1.26 -14.88 3.36
C ALA A 206 -2.45 -14.18 2.68
N LEU A 207 -3.30 -14.91 1.97
CA LEU A 207 -4.54 -14.37 1.40
C LEU A 207 -5.53 -13.97 2.51
N ALA A 208 -5.65 -14.80 3.57
CA ALA A 208 -6.49 -14.49 4.73
C ALA A 208 -6.06 -13.19 5.43
N GLN A 209 -4.77 -12.87 5.46
CA GLN A 209 -4.26 -11.60 5.98
C GLN A 209 -4.80 -10.40 5.18
N VAL A 210 -4.92 -10.53 3.86
CA VAL A 210 -5.41 -9.45 2.98
C VAL A 210 -6.92 -9.28 3.10
N ILE A 211 -7.69 -10.40 3.13
CA ILE A 211 -9.17 -10.35 3.16
C ILE A 211 -9.78 -10.38 4.57
N GLY A 212 -8.94 -10.54 5.61
CA GLY A 212 -9.37 -10.52 7.01
C GLY A 212 -10.18 -11.74 7.46
N ARG A 213 -10.22 -12.83 6.69
CA ARG A 213 -10.86 -14.13 7.02
C ARG A 213 -10.24 -15.26 6.22
N ASN A 214 -10.59 -16.49 6.56
CA ASN A 214 -10.21 -17.64 5.74
C ASN A 214 -10.79 -17.51 4.32
N PRO A 215 -9.94 -17.73 3.27
CA PRO A 215 -10.38 -17.61 1.89
C PRO A 215 -11.43 -18.68 1.55
N PRO A 216 -12.48 -18.31 0.82
CA PRO A 216 -13.40 -19.28 0.23
C PRO A 216 -12.70 -20.06 -0.90
N PRO A 217 -13.30 -21.13 -1.43
CA PRO A 217 -12.82 -21.76 -2.64
C PRO A 217 -12.67 -20.75 -3.76
N LEU A 218 -11.51 -20.73 -4.45
CA LEU A 218 -11.19 -19.72 -5.47
C LEU A 218 -11.59 -20.22 -6.87
N ALA A 219 -11.91 -19.30 -7.76
CA ALA A 219 -12.17 -19.61 -9.17
C ALA A 219 -10.84 -19.93 -9.89
N LYS A 220 -10.76 -21.07 -10.59
CA LYS A 220 -9.60 -21.48 -11.38
C LYS A 220 -9.55 -20.72 -12.70
N LEU A 221 -8.38 -20.71 -13.34
CA LEU A 221 -8.21 -20.18 -14.70
C LEU A 221 -9.05 -20.99 -15.70
N GLY A 222 -9.80 -20.28 -16.56
CA GLY A 222 -10.58 -20.87 -17.64
C GLY A 222 -9.71 -21.39 -18.78
N THR A 223 -10.25 -22.30 -19.58
CA THR A 223 -9.56 -22.91 -20.72
C THR A 223 -9.38 -22.00 -21.94
N GLN A 224 -10.03 -20.82 -21.94
CA GLN A 224 -10.01 -19.87 -23.08
C GLN A 224 -8.96 -18.77 -22.91
N PHE A 225 -8.04 -18.90 -21.94
CA PHE A 225 -6.99 -17.92 -21.71
C PHE A 225 -6.08 -17.78 -22.93
N GLN A 226 -5.89 -16.55 -23.42
CA GLN A 226 -4.96 -16.23 -24.49
C GLN A 226 -4.09 -15.05 -24.10
N PRO A 227 -2.76 -15.24 -23.95
CA PRO A 227 -1.86 -14.15 -23.63
C PRO A 227 -1.72 -13.19 -24.81
N THR A 228 -1.87 -11.91 -24.53
CA THR A 228 -1.73 -10.81 -25.52
C THR A 228 -0.49 -9.96 -25.22
N PRO A 229 0.26 -9.51 -26.23
CA PRO A 229 1.36 -8.60 -26.02
C PRO A 229 0.85 -7.25 -25.49
N PRO A 230 1.71 -6.46 -24.80
CA PRO A 230 1.33 -5.13 -24.34
C PRO A 230 1.00 -4.21 -25.52
N SER A 231 -0.02 -3.36 -25.35
CA SER A 231 -0.41 -2.40 -26.38
C SER A 231 -0.29 -0.97 -25.81
N PRO A 232 0.56 -0.11 -26.41
CA PRO A 232 1.44 -0.33 -27.54
C PRO A 232 2.62 -1.28 -27.23
N ASN A 233 3.08 -2.03 -28.24
CA ASN A 233 4.22 -2.93 -28.10
C ASN A 233 5.55 -2.16 -28.30
N ALA A 234 5.74 -1.10 -27.53
CA ALA A 234 6.91 -0.22 -27.57
C ALA A 234 7.27 0.19 -26.14
N SER A 235 8.33 -0.37 -25.62
CA SER A 235 8.83 -0.14 -24.24
C SER A 235 9.01 1.35 -23.93
N ASP A 236 9.54 2.12 -24.90
CA ASP A 236 9.89 3.52 -24.65
C ASP A 236 8.67 4.41 -24.41
N LYS A 237 7.53 4.11 -25.04
CA LYS A 237 6.27 4.83 -24.78
C LYS A 237 5.78 4.62 -23.33
N TRP A 238 5.84 3.39 -22.86
CA TRP A 238 5.47 3.08 -21.47
C TRP A 238 6.41 3.75 -20.48
N VAL A 239 7.71 3.82 -20.81
CA VAL A 239 8.70 4.52 -19.97
C VAL A 239 8.44 6.03 -19.96
N GLU A 240 8.10 6.65 -21.10
CA GLU A 240 7.74 8.06 -21.18
C GLU A 240 6.50 8.36 -20.32
N ASP A 241 5.45 7.56 -20.46
CA ASP A 241 4.23 7.67 -19.64
C ASP A 241 4.52 7.53 -18.14
N ALA A 242 5.42 6.61 -17.76
CA ALA A 242 5.79 6.40 -16.37
C ALA A 242 6.59 7.58 -15.78
N GLN A 243 7.42 8.24 -16.54
CA GLN A 243 8.20 9.39 -16.06
C GLN A 243 7.33 10.59 -15.66
N ILE A 244 6.07 10.61 -16.12
CA ILE A 244 5.08 11.65 -15.83
C ILE A 244 3.97 11.10 -14.93
N GLY A 245 3.43 9.93 -15.28
CA GLY A 245 2.21 9.38 -14.69
C GLY A 245 2.43 8.52 -13.44
N ALA A 246 3.63 7.96 -13.23
CA ALA A 246 3.88 7.10 -12.08
C ALA A 246 3.66 7.86 -10.76
N LEU A 247 2.88 7.28 -9.85
CA LEU A 247 2.53 7.91 -8.57
C LEU A 247 3.75 8.29 -7.72
N PRO A 248 4.81 7.46 -7.61
CA PRO A 248 6.04 7.87 -6.92
C PRO A 248 6.71 9.11 -7.52
N VAL A 249 6.59 9.32 -8.84
CA VAL A 249 7.12 10.52 -9.51
C VAL A 249 6.26 11.75 -9.18
N GLN A 250 4.94 11.61 -9.20
CA GLN A 250 4.03 12.69 -8.82
C GLN A 250 4.21 13.12 -7.37
N ILE A 251 4.37 12.17 -6.44
CA ILE A 251 4.67 12.43 -5.04
C ILE A 251 6.02 13.16 -4.89
N ALA A 252 7.06 12.70 -5.59
CA ALA A 252 8.37 13.33 -5.54
C ALA A 252 8.36 14.75 -6.14
N GLN A 253 7.59 14.98 -7.23
CA GLN A 253 7.38 16.30 -7.81
C GLN A 253 6.69 17.23 -6.81
N ALA A 254 5.61 16.80 -6.18
CA ALA A 254 4.91 17.60 -5.17
C ALA A 254 5.82 17.93 -3.97
N ASN A 255 6.65 16.99 -3.53
CA ASN A 255 7.64 17.21 -2.47
C ASN A 255 8.72 18.22 -2.88
N TYR A 256 9.18 18.21 -4.14
CA TYR A 256 10.07 19.22 -4.67
C TYR A 256 9.42 20.62 -4.65
N ASP A 257 8.16 20.72 -5.04
CA ASP A 257 7.40 21.97 -5.02
C ASP A 257 7.19 22.48 -3.59
N ILE A 258 6.89 21.59 -2.62
CA ILE A 258 6.82 21.91 -1.19
C ILE A 258 8.16 22.47 -0.70
N ALA A 259 9.28 21.85 -1.06
CA ALA A 259 10.60 22.34 -0.69
C ALA A 259 10.89 23.72 -1.29
N GLY A 260 10.43 24.00 -2.53
CA GLY A 260 10.48 25.34 -3.15
C GLY A 260 9.63 26.38 -2.38
N ARG A 261 8.44 26.01 -1.93
CA ARG A 261 7.61 26.89 -1.07
C ARG A 261 8.24 27.12 0.30
N GLN A 262 8.94 26.12 0.85
CA GLN A 262 9.70 26.26 2.10
C GLN A 262 10.82 27.29 1.99
N VAL A 263 11.53 27.37 0.84
CA VAL A 263 12.51 28.43 0.59
C VAL A 263 11.82 29.81 0.65
N SER A 264 10.68 29.95 -0.01
CA SER A 264 9.91 31.20 -0.03
C SER A 264 9.37 31.55 1.36
N PHE A 265 8.88 30.56 2.12
CA PHE A 265 8.45 30.72 3.51
C PHE A 265 9.58 31.26 4.39
N ASN A 266 10.77 30.68 4.32
CA ASN A 266 11.92 31.13 5.10
C ASN A 266 12.39 32.52 4.67
N ARG A 267 12.40 32.85 3.36
CA ARG A 267 12.72 34.20 2.87
C ARG A 267 11.75 35.26 3.38
N ALA A 268 10.47 34.87 3.53
CA ALA A 268 9.44 35.76 4.09
C ALA A 268 9.71 36.14 5.56
N GLY A 269 10.60 35.45 6.26
CA GLY A 269 11.09 35.88 7.58
C GLY A 269 11.85 37.22 7.61
N HIS A 270 12.27 37.74 6.45
CA HIS A 270 12.81 39.09 6.33
C HIS A 270 11.74 40.18 6.09
N LEU A 271 10.50 39.78 5.75
CA LEU A 271 9.42 40.73 5.42
C LEU A 271 8.76 41.23 6.68
N PRO A 272 8.19 42.48 6.65
CA PRO A 272 7.36 42.97 7.73
C PRO A 272 6.11 42.13 7.89
N THR A 273 5.52 42.17 9.11
CA THR A 273 4.21 41.60 9.37
C THR A 273 3.26 42.72 9.83
N ILE A 274 2.00 42.63 9.41
CA ILE A 274 0.93 43.56 9.82
C ILE A 274 -0.23 42.71 10.34
N ASP A 275 -0.61 42.98 11.59
CA ASP A 275 -1.76 42.35 12.25
C ASP A 275 -2.76 43.41 12.72
N ALA A 276 -4.05 43.12 12.55
CA ALA A 276 -5.10 43.85 13.24
C ALA A 276 -5.36 43.18 14.60
N ILE A 277 -5.38 43.96 15.66
CA ILE A 277 -5.56 43.48 17.03
C ILE A 277 -6.76 44.17 17.64
N ALA A 278 -7.68 43.40 18.21
CA ALA A 278 -8.75 43.87 19.07
C ALA A 278 -8.63 43.16 20.43
N SER A 279 -8.54 43.89 21.51
CA SER A 279 -8.47 43.28 22.85
C SER A 279 -9.37 43.98 23.84
N TYR A 280 -9.93 43.19 24.74
CA TYR A 280 -10.61 43.64 25.94
C TYR A 280 -9.94 43.02 27.16
N THR A 281 -9.53 43.86 28.13
CA THR A 281 -8.87 43.40 29.35
C THR A 281 -9.59 43.99 30.54
N ASP A 282 -9.91 43.16 31.51
CA ASP A 282 -10.44 43.56 32.84
C ASP A 282 -9.39 43.16 33.90
N GLN A 283 -8.87 44.16 34.59
CA GLN A 283 -7.82 43.99 35.58
C GLN A 283 -8.30 44.57 36.94
N ALA A 284 -8.22 43.75 37.96
CA ALA A 284 -8.42 44.12 39.33
C ALA A 284 -7.10 44.00 40.10
N SER A 285 -6.66 45.06 40.76
CA SER A 285 -5.46 45.05 41.59
C SER A 285 -5.78 45.50 43.00
N GLY A 286 -5.35 44.79 44.03
CA GLY A 286 -5.61 45.13 45.43
C GLY A 286 -4.77 46.30 45.95
N ALA A 287 -3.74 46.74 45.18
CA ALA A 287 -2.97 47.95 45.50
C ALA A 287 -2.55 48.69 44.23
N GLY A 288 -2.50 50.03 44.29
CA GLY A 288 -2.09 50.87 43.15
C GLY A 288 -0.58 51.09 43.05
N ILE A 289 -0.13 51.67 41.92
CA ILE A 289 1.29 51.93 41.64
C ILE A 289 1.87 52.98 42.62
N THR A 290 1.07 53.87 43.13
CA THR A 290 1.48 55.02 43.96
C THR A 290 1.06 54.92 45.43
N GLY A 291 0.64 53.74 45.90
CA GLY A 291 0.40 53.48 47.34
C GLY A 291 -1.07 53.32 47.72
N GLY A 292 -1.45 52.20 48.21
CA GLY A 292 -2.53 51.96 49.15
C GLY A 292 -3.92 51.66 48.62
N PHE A 293 -4.29 52.05 47.42
CA PHE A 293 -5.66 51.89 46.93
C PHE A 293 -5.70 50.86 45.78
N GLY A 294 -6.60 49.89 45.91
CA GLY A 294 -6.89 48.97 44.82
C GLY A 294 -7.55 49.67 43.63
N SER A 295 -7.38 49.13 42.43
CA SER A 295 -7.96 49.68 41.21
C SER A 295 -8.60 48.59 40.35
N ASN A 296 -9.70 48.94 39.70
CA ASN A 296 -10.28 48.13 38.63
C ASN A 296 -10.13 48.89 37.32
N SER A 297 -9.56 48.28 36.32
CA SER A 297 -9.36 48.85 34.98
C SER A 297 -9.97 47.97 33.92
N LYS A 298 -10.80 48.56 33.07
CA LYS A 298 -11.36 47.92 31.88
C LYS A 298 -10.83 48.65 30.65
N THR A 299 -10.06 47.93 29.83
CA THR A 299 -9.38 48.52 28.68
C THR A 299 -9.82 47.82 27.41
N SER A 300 -10.29 48.57 26.42
CA SER A 300 -10.54 48.07 25.05
C SER A 300 -9.53 48.72 24.12
N VAL A 301 -8.87 47.89 23.33
CA VAL A 301 -7.89 48.35 22.33
C VAL A 301 -8.29 47.82 20.97
N LEU A 302 -8.27 48.68 19.96
CA LEU A 302 -8.36 48.32 18.54
C LEU A 302 -7.19 48.98 17.83
N GLY A 303 -6.37 48.20 17.12
CA GLY A 303 -5.20 48.79 16.50
C GLY A 303 -4.60 47.90 15.40
N LEU A 304 -3.63 48.46 14.72
CA LEU A 304 -2.76 47.76 13.77
C LEU A 304 -1.36 47.65 14.38
N GLN A 305 -0.79 46.47 14.31
CA GLN A 305 0.57 46.21 14.76
C GLN A 305 1.44 45.89 13.53
N LEU A 306 2.48 46.72 13.32
CA LEU A 306 3.53 46.47 12.34
C LEU A 306 4.78 45.98 13.08
N ALA A 307 5.32 44.83 12.66
CA ALA A 307 6.62 44.35 13.12
C ALA A 307 7.57 44.13 11.93
N VAL A 308 8.75 44.80 11.97
CA VAL A 308 9.79 44.72 10.95
C VAL A 308 11.04 44.11 11.57
N PRO A 309 11.43 42.90 11.20
CA PRO A 309 12.63 42.28 11.72
C PRO A 309 13.88 42.91 11.05
N LEU A 310 14.62 43.73 11.79
CA LEU A 310 15.82 44.40 11.26
C LEU A 310 17.05 43.52 11.28
N TYR A 311 17.27 42.76 12.35
CA TYR A 311 18.39 41.86 12.52
C TYR A 311 18.02 40.71 13.46
N GLN A 312 18.29 39.46 13.02
CA GLN A 312 17.98 38.24 13.77
C GLN A 312 19.20 37.34 13.93
N GLY A 313 20.41 37.92 14.09
CA GLY A 313 21.64 37.13 14.30
C GLY A 313 22.01 36.18 13.16
N GLY A 314 21.54 36.43 11.94
CA GLY A 314 21.80 35.59 10.78
C GLY A 314 20.90 34.34 10.67
N LEU A 315 19.93 34.15 11.59
CA LEU A 315 19.03 32.98 11.65
C LEU A 315 18.30 32.75 10.33
N VAL A 316 17.63 33.77 9.79
CA VAL A 316 16.84 33.65 8.55
C VAL A 316 17.71 33.28 7.36
N ASN A 317 18.89 33.88 7.24
CA ASN A 317 19.85 33.53 6.17
C ASN A 317 20.30 32.06 6.26
N SER A 318 20.51 31.54 7.48
CA SER A 318 20.84 30.12 7.70
C SER A 318 19.68 29.20 7.32
N GLN A 319 18.47 29.56 7.73
CA GLN A 319 17.24 28.80 7.36
C GLN A 319 17.00 28.78 5.84
N VAL A 320 17.26 29.91 5.16
CA VAL A 320 17.16 29.96 3.69
C VAL A 320 18.21 29.05 3.03
N ARG A 321 19.47 29.07 3.49
CA ARG A 321 20.50 28.15 2.95
C ARG A 321 20.14 26.69 3.21
N GLN A 322 19.62 26.35 4.38
CA GLN A 322 19.14 25.01 4.70
C GLN A 322 17.97 24.59 3.78
N ALA A 323 17.01 25.47 3.56
CA ALA A 323 15.88 25.20 2.67
C ALA A 323 16.31 25.02 1.21
N LEU A 324 17.30 25.79 0.73
CA LEU A 324 17.87 25.60 -0.62
C LEU A 324 18.57 24.25 -0.76
N ALA A 325 19.32 23.80 0.25
CA ALA A 325 19.94 22.48 0.26
C ALA A 325 18.88 21.36 0.27
N ASN A 326 17.78 21.54 1.04
CA ASN A 326 16.68 20.60 1.04
C ASN A 326 15.91 20.57 -0.29
N GLN A 327 15.76 21.72 -0.96
CA GLN A 327 15.18 21.79 -2.29
C GLN A 327 16.04 21.05 -3.33
N GLU A 328 17.37 21.24 -3.26
CA GLU A 328 18.29 20.48 -4.13
C GLU A 328 18.21 18.98 -3.86
N LYS A 329 18.15 18.56 -2.58
CA LYS A 329 17.91 17.15 -2.21
C LYS A 329 16.62 16.64 -2.85
N ALA A 330 15.51 17.36 -2.70
CA ALA A 330 14.22 16.97 -3.28
C ALA A 330 14.26 16.90 -4.81
N ARG A 331 15.05 17.74 -5.47
CA ARG A 331 15.29 17.67 -6.92
C ARG A 331 15.99 16.37 -7.31
N GLN A 332 16.99 15.93 -6.54
CA GLN A 332 17.67 14.66 -6.78
C GLN A 332 16.78 13.45 -6.46
N ASP A 333 15.95 13.55 -5.42
CA ASP A 333 14.96 12.52 -5.09
C ASP A 333 13.94 12.35 -6.24
N LEU A 334 13.48 13.45 -6.85
CA LEU A 334 12.62 13.42 -8.03
C LEU A 334 13.29 12.75 -9.23
N GLU A 335 14.54 13.10 -9.50
CA GLU A 335 15.31 12.47 -10.59
C GLU A 335 15.50 10.97 -10.35
N ASN A 336 15.78 10.57 -9.11
CA ASN A 336 15.85 9.16 -8.73
C ASN A 336 14.52 8.45 -8.91
N ALA A 337 13.40 9.08 -8.52
CA ALA A 337 12.06 8.53 -8.70
C ALA A 337 11.74 8.29 -10.18
N ARG A 338 12.10 9.23 -11.07
CA ARG A 338 11.93 9.08 -12.52
C ARG A 338 12.74 7.91 -13.10
N ARG A 339 13.99 7.77 -12.67
CA ARG A 339 14.86 6.66 -13.11
C ARG A 339 14.34 5.31 -12.61
N THR A 340 13.89 5.26 -11.36
CA THR A 340 13.30 4.06 -10.78
C THR A 340 11.99 3.68 -11.47
N ALA A 341 11.11 4.64 -11.75
CA ALA A 341 9.88 4.42 -12.52
C ALA A 341 10.18 3.88 -13.92
N ALA A 342 11.17 4.47 -14.62
CA ALA A 342 11.62 4.00 -15.95
C ALA A 342 12.13 2.55 -15.91
N LEU A 343 12.93 2.20 -14.89
CA LEU A 343 13.45 0.84 -14.71
C LEU A 343 12.33 -0.16 -14.43
N ASN A 344 11.45 0.14 -13.47
CA ASN A 344 10.35 -0.73 -13.07
C ASN A 344 9.36 -0.95 -14.23
N THR A 345 9.08 0.10 -15.00
CA THR A 345 8.22 0.01 -16.18
C THR A 345 8.84 -0.87 -17.26
N ARG A 346 10.14 -0.71 -17.53
CA ARG A 346 10.85 -1.56 -18.50
C ARG A 346 10.88 -3.03 -18.05
N GLN A 347 11.12 -3.28 -16.77
CA GLN A 347 11.08 -4.65 -16.22
C GLN A 347 9.69 -5.26 -16.35
N SER A 348 8.63 -4.51 -16.00
CA SER A 348 7.24 -4.99 -16.11
C SER A 348 6.83 -5.22 -17.56
N PHE A 349 7.22 -4.33 -18.48
CA PHE A 349 6.99 -4.49 -19.93
C PHE A 349 7.65 -5.76 -20.46
N LEU A 350 8.92 -5.97 -20.14
CA LEU A 350 9.64 -7.18 -20.53
C LEU A 350 9.03 -8.44 -19.89
N GLY A 351 8.53 -8.33 -18.65
CA GLY A 351 7.79 -9.41 -17.98
C GLY A 351 6.55 -9.83 -18.77
N VAL A 352 5.77 -8.87 -19.28
CA VAL A 352 4.59 -9.15 -20.11
C VAL A 352 5.00 -9.69 -21.49
N ALA A 353 5.92 -9.04 -22.18
CA ALA A 353 6.35 -9.42 -23.53
C ALA A 353 6.98 -10.82 -23.56
N ASN A 354 7.91 -11.09 -22.64
CA ASN A 354 8.54 -12.39 -22.51
C ASN A 354 7.58 -13.45 -21.98
N GLY A 355 6.61 -13.08 -21.13
CA GLY A 355 5.57 -13.95 -20.62
C GLY A 355 4.76 -14.57 -21.74
N VAL A 356 4.36 -13.79 -22.74
CA VAL A 356 3.65 -14.33 -23.94
C VAL A 356 4.47 -15.39 -24.66
N ALA A 357 5.75 -15.13 -24.91
CA ALA A 357 6.64 -16.08 -25.60
C ALA A 357 6.87 -17.35 -24.75
N SER A 358 7.09 -17.17 -23.44
CA SER A 358 7.30 -18.26 -22.49
C SER A 358 6.09 -19.17 -22.38
N ILE A 359 4.88 -18.62 -22.28
CA ILE A 359 3.63 -19.39 -22.21
C ILE A 359 3.48 -20.25 -23.46
N ARG A 360 3.67 -19.70 -24.66
CA ARG A 360 3.59 -20.46 -25.93
C ARG A 360 4.62 -21.59 -25.99
N ALA A 361 5.84 -21.33 -25.55
CA ALA A 361 6.90 -22.34 -25.50
C ALA A 361 6.56 -23.45 -24.50
N LEU A 362 6.05 -23.13 -23.32
CA LEU A 362 5.66 -24.10 -22.29
C LEU A 362 4.41 -24.90 -22.69
N GLU A 363 3.46 -24.30 -23.41
CA GLU A 363 2.35 -25.05 -24.01
C GLU A 363 2.85 -26.11 -25.00
N ALA A 364 3.84 -25.76 -25.83
CA ALA A 364 4.46 -26.73 -26.74
C ALA A 364 5.22 -27.81 -25.95
N ALA A 365 5.93 -27.43 -24.88
CA ALA A 365 6.63 -28.36 -23.99
C ALA A 365 5.67 -29.35 -23.31
N VAL A 366 4.52 -28.89 -22.84
CA VAL A 366 3.46 -29.75 -22.25
C VAL A 366 2.95 -30.76 -23.30
N ARG A 367 2.64 -30.28 -24.52
CA ARG A 367 2.21 -31.21 -25.62
C ARG A 367 3.27 -32.25 -25.94
N SER A 368 4.52 -31.83 -26.07
CA SER A 368 5.64 -32.76 -26.39
C SER A 368 5.90 -33.75 -25.26
N SER A 369 5.87 -33.28 -23.99
CA SER A 369 6.04 -34.17 -22.83
C SER A 369 4.88 -35.14 -22.66
N GLN A 370 3.65 -34.76 -23.01
CA GLN A 370 2.50 -35.67 -23.04
C GLN A 370 2.70 -36.77 -24.09
N SER A 371 3.08 -36.38 -25.31
CA SER A 371 3.37 -37.36 -26.40
C SER A 371 4.53 -38.29 -26.05
N GLN A 372 5.59 -37.77 -25.39
CA GLN A 372 6.69 -38.55 -24.88
C GLN A 372 6.22 -39.59 -23.86
N LEU A 373 5.39 -39.17 -22.88
CA LEU A 373 4.86 -40.11 -21.89
C LEU A 373 4.04 -41.22 -22.53
N ASP A 374 3.14 -40.89 -23.46
CA ASP A 374 2.28 -41.85 -24.15
C ASP A 374 3.10 -42.83 -24.97
N SER A 375 4.13 -42.37 -25.72
CA SER A 375 5.07 -43.21 -26.47
C SER A 375 5.92 -44.11 -25.56
N THR A 376 6.38 -43.56 -24.40
CA THR A 376 7.20 -44.31 -23.44
C THR A 376 6.38 -45.43 -22.77
N ARG A 377 5.10 -45.15 -22.45
CA ARG A 377 4.18 -46.19 -21.95
C ARG A 377 3.98 -47.33 -22.92
N LEU A 378 3.72 -47.01 -24.20
CA LEU A 378 3.58 -48.02 -25.23
C LEU A 378 4.88 -48.85 -25.43
N ALA A 379 6.05 -48.15 -25.46
CA ALA A 379 7.35 -48.81 -25.59
C ALA A 379 7.68 -49.71 -24.39
N ARG A 380 7.20 -49.38 -23.18
CA ARG A 380 7.29 -50.26 -22.02
C ARG A 380 6.42 -51.50 -22.16
N GLU A 381 5.19 -51.37 -22.67
CA GLU A 381 4.30 -52.52 -22.89
C GLU A 381 4.89 -53.58 -23.83
N VAL A 382 5.69 -53.14 -24.82
CA VAL A 382 6.40 -54.04 -25.75
C VAL A 382 7.82 -54.38 -25.30
N GLY A 383 8.23 -54.02 -24.08
CA GLY A 383 9.50 -54.41 -23.47
C GLY A 383 10.74 -53.62 -23.95
N ILE A 384 10.58 -52.53 -24.70
CA ILE A 384 11.68 -51.68 -25.22
C ILE A 384 12.15 -50.64 -24.20
N ARG A 385 11.27 -50.21 -23.31
CA ARG A 385 11.53 -49.19 -22.26
C ARG A 385 11.27 -49.78 -20.88
N THR A 386 11.93 -49.17 -19.88
CA THR A 386 11.81 -49.57 -18.49
C THR A 386 10.70 -48.78 -17.80
N GLU A 387 10.27 -49.24 -16.62
CA GLU A 387 9.33 -48.52 -15.75
C GLU A 387 9.91 -47.17 -15.32
N VAL A 388 11.23 -47.12 -15.09
CA VAL A 388 11.95 -45.87 -14.74
C VAL A 388 11.83 -44.82 -15.84
N ASP A 389 11.84 -45.21 -17.11
CA ASP A 389 11.64 -44.31 -18.25
C ASP A 389 10.24 -43.68 -18.23
N VAL A 390 9.21 -44.45 -17.89
CA VAL A 390 7.82 -43.98 -17.76
C VAL A 390 7.71 -42.98 -16.63
N LEU A 391 8.33 -43.27 -15.47
CA LEU A 391 8.37 -42.34 -14.31
C LEU A 391 9.06 -41.03 -14.64
N ASN A 392 10.18 -41.09 -15.34
CA ASN A 392 10.90 -39.88 -15.75
C ASN A 392 10.07 -39.05 -16.73
N ALA A 393 9.39 -39.69 -17.71
CA ALA A 393 8.48 -38.98 -18.61
C ALA A 393 7.26 -38.35 -17.88
N GLN A 394 6.72 -39.07 -16.89
CA GLN A 394 5.64 -38.57 -16.04
C GLN A 394 6.08 -37.33 -15.22
N THR A 395 7.28 -37.41 -14.63
CA THR A 395 7.86 -36.29 -13.87
C THR A 395 8.10 -35.08 -14.77
N GLN A 396 8.62 -35.29 -15.98
CA GLN A 396 8.85 -34.24 -16.97
C GLN A 396 7.54 -33.53 -17.36
N LEU A 397 6.47 -34.29 -17.61
CA LEU A 397 5.15 -33.74 -17.91
C LEU A 397 4.60 -32.91 -16.71
N SER A 398 4.73 -33.44 -15.50
CA SER A 398 4.28 -32.76 -14.27
C SER A 398 5.02 -31.43 -14.07
N THR A 399 6.33 -31.42 -14.31
CA THR A 399 7.15 -30.21 -14.25
C THR A 399 6.72 -29.19 -15.31
N ALA A 400 6.56 -29.65 -16.58
CA ALA A 400 6.13 -28.76 -17.67
C ALA A 400 4.75 -28.11 -17.39
N ARG A 401 3.80 -28.89 -16.83
CA ARG A 401 2.48 -28.37 -16.44
C ARG A 401 2.56 -27.32 -15.33
N ARG A 402 3.38 -27.57 -14.29
CA ARG A 402 3.59 -26.62 -13.20
C ARG A 402 4.23 -25.33 -13.71
N ASP A 403 5.28 -25.46 -14.55
CA ASP A 403 6.00 -24.31 -15.09
C ASP A 403 5.10 -23.46 -16.00
N LEU A 404 4.20 -24.10 -16.76
CA LEU A 404 3.17 -23.40 -17.54
C LEU A 404 2.19 -22.63 -16.63
N ALA A 405 1.66 -23.25 -15.58
CA ALA A 405 0.76 -22.59 -14.65
C ALA A 405 1.44 -21.37 -13.98
N GLN A 406 2.67 -21.54 -13.53
CA GLN A 406 3.46 -20.45 -12.96
C GLN A 406 3.69 -19.31 -13.96
N ALA A 407 4.03 -19.64 -15.22
CA ALA A 407 4.24 -18.62 -16.26
C ALA A 407 2.96 -17.82 -16.54
N VAL A 408 1.80 -18.48 -16.57
CA VAL A 408 0.51 -17.82 -16.77
C VAL A 408 0.18 -16.85 -15.62
N TYR A 409 0.28 -17.28 -14.37
CA TYR A 409 0.00 -16.39 -13.24
C TYR A 409 1.01 -15.25 -13.13
N THR A 410 2.29 -15.53 -13.44
CA THR A 410 3.33 -14.48 -13.50
C THR A 410 3.04 -13.46 -14.60
N TYR A 411 2.57 -13.88 -15.76
CA TYR A 411 2.16 -13.01 -16.86
C TYR A 411 0.98 -12.11 -16.44
N LEU A 412 -0.09 -12.68 -15.86
CA LEU A 412 -1.25 -11.92 -15.39
C LEU A 412 -0.85 -10.84 -14.37
N LEU A 413 -0.01 -11.21 -13.40
CA LEU A 413 0.51 -10.28 -12.42
C LEU A 413 1.40 -9.20 -13.04
N SER A 414 2.25 -9.57 -14.02
CA SER A 414 3.12 -8.61 -14.73
C SER A 414 2.30 -7.58 -15.52
N THR A 415 1.13 -7.98 -16.04
CA THR A 415 0.21 -7.07 -16.72
C THR A 415 -0.36 -6.02 -15.75
N LEU A 416 -0.77 -6.43 -14.54
CA LEU A 416 -1.21 -5.49 -13.50
C LEU A 416 -0.06 -4.59 -13.03
N LYS A 417 1.14 -5.15 -12.81
CA LYS A 417 2.32 -4.38 -12.42
C LYS A 417 2.73 -3.35 -13.49
N LEU A 418 2.59 -3.67 -14.77
CA LEU A 418 2.88 -2.73 -15.85
C LEU A 418 1.93 -1.52 -15.80
N LYS A 419 0.64 -1.77 -15.56
CA LYS A 419 -0.35 -0.70 -15.39
C LYS A 419 -0.11 0.15 -14.13
N SER A 420 0.27 -0.50 -13.03
CA SER A 420 0.67 0.19 -11.79
C SER A 420 1.93 1.05 -11.99
N ALA A 421 2.90 0.57 -12.76
CA ALA A 421 4.16 1.29 -13.00
C ALA A 421 3.96 2.65 -13.70
N ILE A 422 2.90 2.80 -14.49
CA ILE A 422 2.52 4.07 -15.13
C ILE A 422 1.44 4.84 -14.36
N GLY A 423 1.01 4.32 -13.19
CA GLY A 423 -0.02 4.94 -12.37
C GLY A 423 -1.46 4.76 -12.88
N ALA A 424 -1.68 3.93 -13.90
CA ALA A 424 -2.99 3.76 -14.57
C ALA A 424 -3.75 2.49 -14.13
N LEU A 425 -3.28 1.76 -13.10
CA LEU A 425 -3.96 0.56 -12.62
C LEU A 425 -5.26 0.92 -11.91
N GLY A 426 -6.36 0.29 -12.32
CA GLY A 426 -7.69 0.49 -11.77
C GLY A 426 -8.50 -0.81 -11.61
N GLU A 427 -9.73 -0.69 -11.14
CA GLU A 427 -10.64 -1.81 -10.97
C GLU A 427 -11.00 -2.48 -12.30
N ASP A 428 -11.08 -1.72 -13.40
CA ASP A 428 -11.32 -2.24 -14.73
C ASP A 428 -10.29 -3.27 -15.18
N ASP A 429 -9.03 -3.13 -14.72
CA ASP A 429 -7.96 -4.08 -15.02
C ASP A 429 -8.17 -5.40 -14.27
N ILE A 430 -8.71 -5.34 -13.04
CA ILE A 430 -9.13 -6.54 -12.30
C ILE A 430 -10.27 -7.24 -13.05
N VAL A 431 -11.27 -6.49 -13.53
CA VAL A 431 -12.39 -7.02 -14.31
C VAL A 431 -11.88 -7.68 -15.60
N ALA A 432 -10.89 -7.09 -16.26
CA ALA A 432 -10.28 -7.66 -17.45
C ALA A 432 -9.57 -9.00 -17.16
N VAL A 433 -8.83 -9.09 -16.06
CA VAL A 433 -8.20 -10.34 -15.61
C VAL A 433 -9.26 -11.36 -15.17
N ASN A 434 -10.31 -10.91 -14.51
CA ASN A 434 -11.39 -11.75 -14.00
C ASN A 434 -12.14 -12.51 -15.09
N ARG A 435 -12.22 -11.96 -16.33
CA ARG A 435 -12.83 -12.63 -17.49
C ARG A 435 -12.14 -13.95 -17.86
N TRP A 436 -10.89 -14.14 -17.46
CA TRP A 436 -10.14 -15.36 -17.70
C TRP A 436 -10.35 -16.42 -16.61
N LEU A 437 -11.07 -16.09 -15.52
CA LEU A 437 -11.38 -17.01 -14.42
C LEU A 437 -12.74 -17.70 -14.65
N ASP A 438 -12.83 -18.98 -14.33
CA ASP A 438 -14.05 -19.79 -14.46
C ASP A 438 -14.65 -20.00 -13.06
N THR A 439 -15.67 -19.22 -12.74
CA THR A 439 -16.38 -19.30 -11.45
C THR A 439 -17.15 -20.61 -11.26
N ASN A 440 -17.42 -21.35 -12.35
CA ASN A 440 -18.09 -22.65 -12.29
C ASN A 440 -17.13 -23.82 -11.97
N ARG A 441 -15.82 -23.55 -11.90
CA ARG A 441 -14.77 -24.51 -11.51
C ARG A 441 -14.07 -24.02 -10.25
N PRO A 442 -14.70 -24.13 -9.06
CA PRO A 442 -13.99 -23.78 -7.83
C PRO A 442 -12.81 -24.72 -7.60
N ALA A 443 -11.77 -24.19 -7.02
CA ALA A 443 -10.68 -24.98 -6.47
C ALA A 443 -11.23 -25.85 -5.31
N LYS A 444 -10.91 -27.13 -5.29
CA LYS A 444 -11.39 -28.08 -4.27
C LYS A 444 -10.61 -27.95 -2.97
#